data_a6c610249f9b99f366256ef8ad1d69e1
#
_entry.id   a6c610249f9b99f366256ef8ad1d69e1
#
_cell.length_a   1.000
_cell.length_b   1.000
_cell.length_c   1.000
_cell.angle_alpha   90.00
_cell.angle_beta   90.00
_cell.angle_gamma   90.00
#
_symmetry.space_group_name_H-M   'P 1'
#
loop_
_entity.id
_entity.type
_entity.pdbx_description
1 polymer ?
#
loop_
_entity_poly.entity_id
_entity_poly.type
_entity_poly.pdbx_seq_one_letter_code
_entity_poly.pdbx_strand_id
1 'polypeptide(L)'
;MLAAQSEDSSEQIRRYIRLNELTPKLLDLVDEGKIGFRPAVELSYLTEEEQQDLLVTIESEEATPSLAQAMRLKDLSKNCELDMDAIFKIMTEEKGNQKMNVKIPMERLDRYFTRGTPPKEIEDVIIKALEFYRKRVREERDAR
;
A
#
# COMPACT_ATOMS: atom_id res chain seq x y z
N MET A 1 -4.65 39.45 -9.42
CA MET A 1 -3.38 39.19 -8.81
C MET A 1 -3.32 37.83 -8.14
N LEU A 2 -2.19 37.24 -8.22
CA LEU A 2 -1.95 35.89 -7.70
C LEU A 2 -2.21 35.75 -6.19
N ALA A 3 -2.01 36.83 -5.43
CA ALA A 3 -2.24 36.83 -3.98
C ALA A 3 -3.70 36.65 -3.58
N ALA A 4 -4.62 36.92 -4.49
CA ALA A 4 -6.05 36.72 -4.24
C ALA A 4 -6.53 35.31 -4.57
N GLN A 5 -5.67 34.47 -5.08
CA GLN A 5 -6.00 33.05 -5.35
C GLN A 5 -6.02 32.28 -4.04
N SER A 6 -6.79 31.22 -4.02
CA SER A 6 -7.11 30.45 -2.83
C SER A 6 -5.91 30.05 -1.96
N GLU A 7 -6.17 29.79 -0.69
CA GLU A 7 -5.19 29.26 0.26
C GLU A 7 -4.54 27.98 -0.26
N ASP A 8 -5.25 27.19 -1.05
CA ASP A 8 -4.75 25.96 -1.69
C ASP A 8 -3.53 26.24 -2.56
N SER A 9 -3.49 27.38 -3.24
CA SER A 9 -2.36 27.76 -4.07
C SER A 9 -1.08 28.02 -3.24
N SER A 10 -1.22 28.65 -2.07
CA SER A 10 -0.10 28.88 -1.16
C SER A 10 0.46 27.59 -0.59
N GLU A 11 -0.41 26.66 -0.19
CA GLU A 11 0.01 25.35 0.31
C GLU A 11 0.69 24.53 -0.78
N GLN A 12 0.16 24.60 -1.99
CA GLN A 12 0.74 23.94 -3.14
C GLN A 12 2.17 24.41 -3.41
N ILE A 13 2.39 25.73 -3.35
CA ILE A 13 3.71 26.32 -3.53
C ILE A 13 4.67 25.87 -2.43
N ARG A 14 4.21 25.84 -1.19
CA ARG A 14 5.02 25.34 -0.06
C ARG A 14 5.43 23.90 -0.27
N ARG A 15 4.52 23.07 -0.77
CA ARG A 15 4.81 21.66 -1.08
C ARG A 15 5.84 21.52 -2.19
N TYR A 16 5.75 22.33 -3.25
CA TYR A 16 6.74 22.33 -4.32
C TYR A 16 8.12 22.77 -3.81
N ILE A 17 8.18 23.79 -2.96
CA ILE A 17 9.43 24.25 -2.36
C ILE A 17 10.02 23.15 -1.49
N ARG A 18 9.19 22.42 -0.77
CA ARG A 18 9.62 21.32 0.09
C ARG A 18 10.30 20.18 -0.68
N LEU A 19 9.93 19.97 -1.94
CA LEU A 19 10.58 18.96 -2.79
C LEU A 19 12.07 19.21 -2.98
N ASN A 20 12.55 20.43 -2.81
CA ASN A 20 13.97 20.76 -2.90
C ASN A 20 14.81 20.10 -1.81
N GLU A 21 14.17 19.63 -0.74
CA GLU A 21 14.84 18.90 0.33
C GLU A 21 15.05 17.41 0.00
N LEU A 22 14.50 16.95 -1.11
CA LEU A 22 14.74 15.58 -1.59
C LEU A 22 16.11 15.45 -2.22
N THR A 23 16.73 14.28 -2.07
CA THR A 23 17.96 13.98 -2.79
C THR A 23 17.67 13.97 -4.30
N PRO A 24 18.66 14.27 -5.14
CA PRO A 24 18.46 14.34 -6.60
C PRO A 24 17.84 13.08 -7.20
N LYS A 25 18.24 11.92 -6.72
CA LYS A 25 17.74 10.64 -7.24
C LYS A 25 16.26 10.41 -6.88
N LEU A 26 15.85 10.78 -5.67
CA LEU A 26 14.44 10.71 -5.29
C LEU A 26 13.61 11.72 -6.07
N LEU A 27 14.16 12.91 -6.29
CA LEU A 27 13.49 13.91 -7.09
C LEU A 27 13.30 13.45 -8.54
N ASP A 28 14.27 12.75 -9.10
CA ASP A 28 14.16 12.14 -10.43
C ASP A 28 12.99 11.15 -10.48
N LEU A 29 12.80 10.35 -9.44
CA LEU A 29 11.68 9.42 -9.36
C LEU A 29 10.33 10.13 -9.32
N VAL A 30 10.28 11.30 -8.68
CA VAL A 30 9.08 12.15 -8.68
C VAL A 30 8.81 12.68 -10.09
N ASP A 31 9.85 13.16 -10.76
CA ASP A 31 9.75 13.70 -12.11
C ASP A 31 9.31 12.63 -13.11
N GLU A 32 9.75 11.40 -12.91
CA GLU A 32 9.34 10.25 -13.74
C GLU A 32 7.93 9.75 -13.42
N GLY A 33 7.28 10.29 -12.40
CA GLY A 33 5.95 9.87 -11.98
C GLY A 33 5.91 8.58 -11.18
N LYS A 34 7.04 8.04 -10.78
CA LYS A 34 7.12 6.81 -9.99
C LYS A 34 6.75 7.04 -8.52
N ILE A 35 7.07 8.21 -7.99
CA ILE A 35 6.66 8.65 -6.66
C ILE A 35 5.66 9.78 -6.84
N GLY A 36 4.50 9.66 -6.18
CA GLY A 36 3.48 10.69 -6.24
C GLY A 36 3.92 11.97 -5.53
N PHE A 37 3.29 13.08 -5.86
CA PHE A 37 3.61 14.38 -5.29
C PHE A 37 3.46 14.43 -3.76
N ARG A 38 2.34 13.96 -3.23
CA ARG A 38 2.09 13.96 -1.79
C ARG A 38 3.04 13.04 -1.02
N PRO A 39 3.25 11.79 -1.43
CA PRO A 39 4.29 10.96 -0.80
C PRO A 39 5.66 11.62 -0.83
N ALA A 40 6.03 12.26 -1.93
CA ALA A 40 7.31 12.94 -2.07
C ALA A 40 7.47 14.06 -1.04
N VAL A 41 6.42 14.85 -0.80
CA VAL A 41 6.44 15.91 0.21
C VAL A 41 6.69 15.34 1.60
N GLU A 42 6.04 14.24 1.94
CA GLU A 42 6.25 13.57 3.22
C GLU A 42 7.69 13.03 3.36
N LEU A 43 8.25 12.49 2.28
CA LEU A 43 9.61 11.98 2.25
C LEU A 43 10.65 13.08 2.38
N SER A 44 10.31 14.31 1.99
CA SER A 44 11.21 15.45 2.08
C SER A 44 11.59 15.82 3.53
N TYR A 45 10.84 15.34 4.50
CA TYR A 45 11.12 15.53 5.91
C TYR A 45 12.13 14.53 6.48
N LEU A 46 12.49 13.50 5.72
CA LEU A 46 13.53 12.55 6.12
C LEU A 46 14.90 13.20 6.02
N THR A 47 15.85 12.73 6.83
CA THR A 47 17.24 13.16 6.70
C THR A 47 17.82 12.66 5.38
N GLU A 48 18.91 13.26 4.94
CA GLU A 48 19.59 12.84 3.71
C GLU A 48 20.00 11.38 3.76
N GLU A 49 20.52 10.92 4.90
CA GLU A 49 20.89 9.53 5.10
C GLU A 49 19.70 8.59 5.01
N GLU A 50 18.58 8.96 5.65
CA GLU A 50 17.33 8.19 5.57
C GLU A 50 16.78 8.12 4.16
N GLN A 51 16.88 9.21 3.42
CA GLN A 51 16.48 9.24 2.02
C GLN A 51 17.33 8.32 1.15
N GLN A 52 18.62 8.24 1.40
CA GLN A 52 19.53 7.34 0.70
C GLN A 52 19.19 5.88 1.01
N ASP A 53 18.93 5.56 2.27
CA ASP A 53 18.54 4.22 2.69
C ASP A 53 17.20 3.82 2.04
N LEU A 54 16.26 4.74 1.96
CA LEU A 54 14.99 4.52 1.28
C LEU A 54 15.22 4.27 -0.21
N LEU A 55 16.09 5.02 -0.84
CA LEU A 55 16.39 4.85 -2.26
C LEU A 55 16.95 3.45 -2.54
N VAL A 56 17.86 2.98 -1.70
CA VAL A 56 18.41 1.63 -1.82
C VAL A 56 17.30 0.58 -1.73
N THR A 57 16.35 0.77 -0.82
CA THR A 57 15.21 -0.13 -0.66
C THR A 57 14.27 -0.08 -1.86
N ILE A 58 14.00 1.12 -2.39
CA ILE A 58 13.18 1.29 -3.60
C ILE A 58 13.80 0.52 -4.77
N GLU A 59 15.09 0.64 -4.97
CA GLU A 59 15.80 -0.04 -6.06
C GLU A 59 15.81 -1.56 -5.87
N SER A 60 16.03 -2.01 -4.63
CA SER A 60 16.10 -3.41 -4.29
C SER A 60 14.74 -4.12 -4.41
N GLU A 61 13.68 -3.49 -3.96
CA GLU A 61 12.34 -4.07 -3.95
C GLU A 61 11.50 -3.70 -5.18
N GLU A 62 12.03 -2.86 -6.04
CA GLU A 62 11.32 -2.36 -7.22
C GLU A 62 9.93 -1.78 -6.88
N ALA A 63 9.82 -1.12 -5.74
CA ALA A 63 8.57 -0.57 -5.24
C ALA A 63 8.79 0.84 -4.70
N THR A 64 7.81 1.72 -4.91
CA THR A 64 7.83 3.08 -4.39
C THR A 64 6.83 3.21 -3.24
N PRO A 65 7.11 4.09 -2.26
CA PRO A 65 6.21 4.23 -1.11
C PRO A 65 4.89 4.91 -1.48
N SER A 66 3.80 4.41 -0.90
CA SER A 66 2.50 5.05 -0.98
C SER A 66 2.47 6.24 0.00
N LEU A 67 1.41 7.06 -0.05
CA LEU A 67 1.24 8.16 0.88
C LEU A 67 1.23 7.67 2.34
N ALA A 68 0.51 6.59 2.63
CA ALA A 68 0.46 6.02 3.97
C ALA A 68 1.84 5.56 4.45
N GLN A 69 2.59 4.89 3.59
CA GLN A 69 3.96 4.47 3.91
C GLN A 69 4.89 5.66 4.12
N ALA A 70 4.80 6.67 3.27
CA ALA A 70 5.59 7.89 3.40
C ALA A 70 5.32 8.62 4.72
N MET A 71 4.06 8.69 5.13
CA MET A 71 3.67 9.30 6.40
C MET A 71 4.24 8.51 7.60
N ARG A 72 4.23 7.18 7.52
CA ARG A 72 4.81 6.33 8.56
C ARG A 72 6.34 6.50 8.65
N LEU A 73 7.00 6.59 7.50
CA LEU A 73 8.44 6.86 7.45
C LEU A 73 8.78 8.20 8.08
N LYS A 74 7.99 9.23 7.76
CA LYS A 74 8.15 10.55 8.34
C LYS A 74 7.98 10.53 9.86
N ASP A 75 6.94 9.85 10.36
CA ASP A 75 6.68 9.76 11.80
C ASP A 75 7.84 9.07 12.53
N LEU A 76 8.36 7.98 11.99
CA LEU A 76 9.51 7.28 12.56
C LEU A 76 10.76 8.15 12.52
N SER A 77 10.99 8.89 11.45
CA SER A 77 12.10 9.82 11.34
C SER A 77 12.01 10.91 12.41
N LYS A 78 10.83 11.46 12.62
CA LYS A 78 10.56 12.48 13.61
C LYS A 78 10.86 11.98 15.03
N ASN A 79 10.59 10.71 15.30
CA ASN A 79 10.86 10.08 16.58
C ASN A 79 12.28 9.50 16.69
N CYS A 80 13.12 9.73 15.70
CA CYS A 80 14.47 9.18 15.62
C CYS A 80 14.51 7.64 15.68
N GLU A 81 13.46 7.00 15.21
CA GLU A 81 13.31 5.53 15.19
C GLU A 81 13.46 4.93 13.80
N LEU A 82 13.72 5.77 12.79
CA LEU A 82 13.84 5.29 11.41
C LEU A 82 15.25 4.78 11.13
N ASP A 83 15.36 3.50 10.80
CA ASP A 83 16.59 2.87 10.36
C ASP A 83 16.34 2.05 9.10
N MET A 84 17.37 1.42 8.56
CA MET A 84 17.27 0.61 7.34
C MET A 84 16.27 -0.54 7.49
N ASP A 85 16.25 -1.20 8.65
CA ASP A 85 15.33 -2.30 8.92
C ASP A 85 13.88 -1.83 8.95
N ALA A 86 13.63 -0.68 9.57
CA ALA A 86 12.29 -0.09 9.62
C ALA A 86 11.81 0.32 8.22
N ILE A 87 12.68 0.90 7.42
CA ILE A 87 12.38 1.27 6.03
C ILE A 87 12.03 0.02 5.23
N PHE A 88 12.85 -1.00 5.30
CA PHE A 88 12.63 -2.26 4.60
C PHE A 88 11.31 -2.91 5.01
N LYS A 89 11.03 -2.94 6.31
CA LYS A 89 9.79 -3.51 6.85
C LYS A 89 8.55 -2.79 6.30
N ILE A 90 8.58 -1.46 6.29
CA ILE A 90 7.45 -0.67 5.77
C ILE A 90 7.30 -0.88 4.27
N MET A 91 8.41 -0.90 3.52
CA MET A 91 8.36 -1.02 2.06
C MET A 91 7.95 -2.42 1.60
N THR A 92 8.22 -3.46 2.38
CA THR A 92 7.86 -4.83 2.03
C THR A 92 6.52 -5.27 2.62
N GLU A 93 5.89 -4.43 3.43
CA GLU A 93 4.60 -4.67 4.03
C GLU A 93 3.52 -4.86 2.96
N GLU A 94 2.66 -5.87 3.14
CA GLU A 94 1.52 -6.05 2.24
C GLU A 94 0.57 -4.87 2.38
N LYS A 95 0.36 -4.17 1.27
CA LYS A 95 -0.60 -3.07 1.23
C LYS A 95 -2.00 -3.66 1.42
N GLY A 96 -2.82 -3.02 2.27
CA GLY A 96 -4.20 -3.47 2.49
C GLY A 96 -5.00 -3.60 1.20
N ASN A 97 -4.64 -2.82 0.17
CA ASN A 97 -5.26 -2.88 -1.15
C ASN A 97 -4.83 -4.11 -1.98
N GLN A 98 -3.83 -4.84 -1.51
CA GLN A 98 -3.34 -6.05 -2.18
C GLN A 98 -3.96 -7.32 -1.64
N LYS A 99 -4.89 -7.22 -0.69
CA LYS A 99 -5.69 -8.38 -0.30
C LYS A 99 -6.47 -8.84 -1.52
N MET A 100 -6.17 -10.04 -1.96
CA MET A 100 -6.86 -10.61 -3.11
C MET A 100 -8.32 -10.89 -2.73
N ASN A 101 -9.23 -10.24 -3.40
CA ASN A 101 -10.66 -10.47 -3.22
C ASN A 101 -11.19 -11.26 -4.42
N VAL A 102 -11.90 -12.32 -4.14
CA VAL A 102 -12.61 -13.08 -5.17
C VAL A 102 -14.06 -12.63 -5.16
N LYS A 103 -14.55 -12.17 -6.29
CA LYS A 103 -15.94 -11.78 -6.45
C LYS A 103 -16.70 -12.87 -7.17
N ILE A 104 -17.74 -13.38 -6.54
CA ILE A 104 -18.61 -14.38 -7.15
C ILE A 104 -19.99 -13.75 -7.34
N PRO A 105 -20.52 -13.68 -8.57
CA PRO A 105 -21.87 -13.14 -8.80
C PRO A 105 -22.91 -13.95 -8.02
N MET A 106 -23.83 -13.25 -7.36
CA MET A 106 -24.91 -13.92 -6.59
C MET A 106 -25.76 -14.85 -7.45
N GLU A 107 -25.88 -14.57 -8.73
CA GLU A 107 -26.61 -15.43 -9.68
C GLU A 107 -26.09 -16.86 -9.70
N ARG A 108 -24.78 -17.05 -9.50
CA ARG A 108 -24.15 -18.37 -9.47
C ARG A 108 -24.32 -19.07 -8.12
N LEU A 109 -24.64 -18.33 -7.07
CA LEU A 109 -24.82 -18.85 -5.72
C LEU A 109 -26.28 -19.01 -5.31
N ASP A 110 -27.22 -18.39 -6.04
CA ASP A 110 -28.65 -18.37 -5.70
C ASP A 110 -29.24 -19.76 -5.50
N ARG A 111 -28.79 -20.74 -6.29
CA ARG A 111 -29.30 -22.12 -6.18
C ARG A 111 -28.87 -22.82 -4.90
N TYR A 112 -27.85 -22.31 -4.22
CA TYR A 112 -27.30 -22.95 -3.01
C TYR A 112 -27.73 -22.27 -1.72
N PHE A 113 -28.28 -21.07 -1.82
CA PHE A 113 -28.68 -20.27 -0.66
C PHE A 113 -30.11 -19.75 -0.80
N THR A 114 -30.80 -19.68 0.32
CA THR A 114 -32.12 -19.06 0.34
C THR A 114 -32.00 -17.54 0.31
N ARG A 115 -33.04 -16.89 -0.24
CA ARG A 115 -33.10 -15.46 -0.33
C ARG A 115 -33.06 -14.84 1.08
N GLY A 116 -32.21 -13.85 1.27
CA GLY A 116 -32.04 -13.18 2.56
C GLY A 116 -30.96 -13.76 3.45
N THR A 117 -30.19 -14.75 2.98
CA THR A 117 -29.05 -15.29 3.73
C THR A 117 -28.00 -14.19 3.93
N PRO A 118 -27.55 -13.93 5.18
CA PRO A 118 -26.52 -12.91 5.40
C PRO A 118 -25.20 -13.24 4.69
N PRO A 119 -24.47 -12.23 4.19
CA PRO A 119 -23.19 -12.45 3.50
C PRO A 119 -22.17 -13.24 4.33
N LYS A 120 -22.12 -13.02 5.64
CA LYS A 120 -21.22 -13.75 6.53
C LYS A 120 -21.52 -15.25 6.57
N GLU A 121 -22.81 -15.60 6.60
CA GLU A 121 -23.24 -16.99 6.58
C GLU A 121 -22.89 -17.67 5.24
N ILE A 122 -23.03 -16.93 4.14
CA ILE A 122 -22.66 -17.41 2.81
C ILE A 122 -21.14 -17.71 2.77
N GLU A 123 -20.33 -16.80 3.30
CA GLU A 123 -18.88 -16.96 3.37
C GLU A 123 -18.50 -18.19 4.21
N ASP A 124 -19.09 -18.33 5.39
CA ASP A 124 -18.83 -19.46 6.29
C ASP A 124 -19.16 -20.80 5.65
N VAL A 125 -20.29 -20.89 4.94
CA VAL A 125 -20.70 -22.10 4.23
C VAL A 125 -19.73 -22.42 3.09
N ILE A 126 -19.30 -21.41 2.35
CA ILE A 126 -18.35 -21.60 1.25
C ILE A 126 -17.02 -22.14 1.78
N ILE A 127 -16.51 -21.57 2.87
CA ILE A 127 -15.25 -22.03 3.49
C ILE A 127 -15.37 -23.49 3.95
N LYS A 128 -16.46 -23.85 4.62
CA LYS A 128 -16.71 -25.22 5.05
C LYS A 128 -16.81 -26.20 3.87
N ALA A 129 -17.47 -25.77 2.80
CA ALA A 129 -17.59 -26.57 1.59
C ALA A 129 -16.23 -26.81 0.94
N LEU A 130 -15.37 -25.80 0.90
CA LEU A 130 -14.02 -25.90 0.34
C LEU A 130 -13.13 -26.81 1.18
N GLU A 131 -13.23 -26.76 2.50
CA GLU A 131 -12.50 -27.64 3.41
C GLU A 131 -12.89 -29.10 3.18
N PHE A 132 -14.19 -29.35 3.07
CA PHE A 132 -14.72 -30.67 2.80
C PHE A 132 -14.25 -31.21 1.42
N TYR A 133 -14.32 -30.37 0.40
CA TYR A 133 -13.87 -30.72 -0.95
C TYR A 133 -12.38 -31.04 -0.97
N ARG A 134 -11.57 -30.23 -0.31
CA ARG A 134 -10.13 -30.43 -0.23
C ARG A 134 -9.77 -31.75 0.45
N LYS A 135 -10.49 -32.09 1.53
CA LYS A 135 -10.31 -33.35 2.25
C LYS A 135 -10.64 -34.55 1.34
N ARG A 136 -11.75 -34.46 0.62
CA ARG A 136 -12.19 -35.51 -0.29
C ARG A 136 -11.20 -35.76 -1.43
N VAL A 137 -10.70 -34.68 -2.02
CA VAL A 137 -9.69 -34.76 -3.09
C VAL A 137 -8.41 -35.41 -2.56
N ARG A 138 -8.00 -35.10 -1.35
CA ARG A 138 -6.84 -35.73 -0.72
C ARG A 138 -7.05 -37.22 -0.49
N GLU A 139 -8.21 -37.62 -0.01
CA GLU A 139 -8.56 -39.02 0.19
C GLU A 139 -8.55 -39.82 -1.13
N GLU A 140 -9.11 -39.25 -2.20
CA GLU A 140 -9.08 -39.86 -3.53
C GLU A 140 -7.67 -40.00 -4.08
N ARG A 141 -6.82 -39.00 -3.80
CA ARG A 141 -5.41 -38.98 -4.20
C ARG A 141 -4.61 -40.06 -3.46
N ASP A 142 -4.87 -40.23 -2.16
CA ASP A 142 -4.19 -41.22 -1.33
C ASP A 142 -4.68 -42.64 -1.62
N ALA A 143 -5.89 -42.79 -2.15
CA ALA A 143 -6.46 -44.09 -2.53
C ALA A 143 -5.91 -44.67 -3.84
N ARG A 144 -5.19 -43.84 -4.60
CA ARG A 144 -4.51 -44.23 -5.81
C ARG A 144 -3.08 -44.71 -5.48
#